data_aa7ced79e6b688b7eadda49e2faa2aaf
#
_entry.id   aa7ced79e6b688b7eadda49e2faa2aaf
#
_cell.length_a   1.000
_cell.length_b   1.000
_cell.length_c   1.000
_cell.angle_alpha   90.00
_cell.angle_beta   90.00
_cell.angle_gamma   90.00
#
_symmetry.space_group_name_H-M   'P 1'
#
loop_
_entity.id
_entity.type
_entity.pdbx_description
1 polymer ?
#
loop_
_entity_poly.entity_id
_entity_poly.type
_entity_poly.pdbx_seq_one_letter_code
_entity_poly.pdbx_strand_id
1 'polypeptide(L)'
;ELSLATKMAESSDQVLGFLRGLAKRSKPFAAQDLAQLKAYAAEQGCPELASWDAGYFGEKLREQRYSVSQETLRAYFPIDKVLSGLFTIVQRLYGIEIAELKGFDAWHPDVRLFEIKENGQHVGRFFFDLYARANKRGGAWMDGARDRRRTVDGVLQSPVANLVCNFTPADSGKPALLSHDGVTTLFHE
;
A
#
# COMPACT_ATOMS: atom_id res chain seq x y z
N GLU A 1 -10.98 25.05 -12.48
CA GLU A 1 -9.79 25.93 -12.48
C GLU A 1 -9.32 26.31 -11.07
N LEU A 2 -10.25 26.56 -10.12
CA LEU A 2 -9.85 26.88 -8.73
C LEU A 2 -8.95 25.81 -8.07
N SER A 3 -9.14 24.53 -8.42
CA SER A 3 -8.29 23.44 -7.91
C SER A 3 -6.83 23.52 -8.41
N LEU A 4 -6.56 24.27 -9.46
CA LEU A 4 -5.21 24.46 -10.01
C LEU A 4 -4.43 25.61 -9.36
N ALA A 5 -5.11 26.49 -8.61
CA ALA A 5 -4.49 27.70 -8.04
C ALA A 5 -3.27 27.41 -7.13
N THR A 6 -3.20 26.21 -6.54
CA THR A 6 -2.10 25.76 -5.67
C THR A 6 -1.27 24.63 -6.29
N LYS A 7 -1.43 24.33 -7.57
CA LYS A 7 -0.75 23.24 -8.28
C LYS A 7 0.31 23.81 -9.25
N MET A 8 1.18 22.92 -9.75
CA MET A 8 2.22 23.32 -10.71
C MET A 8 1.68 23.59 -12.10
N ALA A 9 0.53 23.04 -12.48
CA ALA A 9 -0.09 23.28 -13.78
C ALA A 9 -0.80 24.64 -13.78
N GLU A 10 -0.54 25.45 -14.83
CA GLU A 10 -1.07 26.80 -14.99
C GLU A 10 -2.50 26.82 -15.54
N SER A 11 -2.91 25.77 -16.26
CA SER A 11 -4.23 25.68 -16.88
C SER A 11 -4.72 24.24 -17.02
N SER A 12 -6.03 24.07 -17.17
CA SER A 12 -6.65 22.79 -17.50
C SER A 12 -6.17 22.23 -18.84
N ASP A 13 -5.91 23.10 -19.82
CA ASP A 13 -5.43 22.70 -21.14
C ASP A 13 -4.01 22.15 -21.07
N GLN A 14 -3.15 22.68 -20.21
CA GLN A 14 -1.82 22.14 -19.96
C GLN A 14 -1.91 20.72 -19.39
N VAL A 15 -2.79 20.48 -18.41
CA VAL A 15 -3.04 19.14 -17.83
C VAL A 15 -3.56 18.18 -18.89
N LEU A 16 -4.58 18.59 -19.65
CA LEU A 16 -5.15 17.76 -20.72
C LEU A 16 -4.13 17.45 -21.82
N GLY A 17 -3.32 18.44 -22.21
CA GLY A 17 -2.25 18.25 -23.18
C GLY A 17 -1.22 17.22 -22.71
N PHE A 18 -0.80 17.31 -21.46
CA PHE A 18 0.11 16.34 -20.85
C PHE A 18 -0.49 14.93 -20.83
N LEU A 19 -1.72 14.77 -20.32
CA LEU A 19 -2.39 13.46 -20.23
C LEU A 19 -2.64 12.84 -21.62
N ARG A 20 -3.07 13.64 -22.60
CA ARG A 20 -3.24 13.18 -23.98
C ARG A 20 -1.91 12.77 -24.62
N GLY A 21 -0.84 13.50 -24.32
CA GLY A 21 0.52 13.16 -24.76
C GLY A 21 0.98 11.82 -24.18
N LEU A 22 0.77 11.57 -22.90
CA LEU A 22 1.05 10.28 -22.26
C LEU A 22 0.22 9.16 -22.89
N ALA A 23 -1.10 9.35 -23.01
CA ALA A 23 -2.00 8.36 -23.60
C ALA A 23 -1.58 7.99 -25.03
N LYS A 24 -1.22 8.98 -25.84
CA LYS A 24 -0.75 8.74 -27.22
C LYS A 24 0.53 7.90 -27.25
N ARG A 25 1.48 8.17 -26.35
CA ARG A 25 2.76 7.44 -26.29
C ARG A 25 2.60 6.04 -25.72
N SER A 26 1.77 5.82 -24.70
CA SER A 26 1.58 4.52 -24.04
C SER A 26 0.68 3.56 -24.83
N LYS A 27 -0.28 4.08 -25.60
CA LYS A 27 -1.27 3.27 -26.32
C LYS A 27 -0.68 2.14 -27.19
N PRO A 28 0.39 2.36 -28.00
CA PRO A 28 1.00 1.29 -28.79
C PRO A 28 1.57 0.14 -27.93
N PHE A 29 2.22 0.48 -26.81
CA PHE A 29 2.78 -0.50 -25.88
C PHE A 29 1.68 -1.29 -25.17
N ALA A 30 0.66 -0.61 -24.66
CA ALA A 30 -0.49 -1.27 -24.08
C ALA A 30 -1.22 -2.21 -25.05
N ALA A 31 -1.33 -1.84 -26.32
CA ALA A 31 -1.89 -2.71 -27.36
C ALA A 31 -1.01 -3.94 -27.60
N GLN A 32 0.30 -3.78 -27.60
CA GLN A 32 1.25 -4.91 -27.73
C GLN A 32 1.17 -5.85 -26.52
N ASP A 33 1.15 -5.30 -25.29
CA ASP A 33 1.04 -6.09 -24.06
C ASP A 33 -0.27 -6.87 -24.04
N LEU A 34 -1.39 -6.23 -24.41
CA LEU A 34 -2.68 -6.88 -24.49
C LEU A 34 -2.70 -7.99 -25.55
N ALA A 35 -2.08 -7.77 -26.72
CA ALA A 35 -1.99 -8.78 -27.77
C ALA A 35 -1.19 -10.01 -27.31
N GLN A 36 -0.09 -9.80 -26.57
CA GLN A 36 0.70 -10.89 -25.99
C GLN A 36 -0.10 -11.67 -24.96
N LEU A 37 -0.84 -10.96 -24.08
CA LEU A 37 -1.68 -11.59 -23.08
C LEU A 37 -2.80 -12.43 -23.71
N LYS A 38 -3.45 -11.91 -24.75
CA LYS A 38 -4.48 -12.63 -25.50
C LYS A 38 -3.94 -13.88 -26.20
N ALA A 39 -2.77 -13.79 -26.82
CA ALA A 39 -2.12 -14.93 -27.46
C ALA A 39 -1.81 -16.02 -26.42
N TYR A 40 -1.23 -15.65 -25.31
CA TYR A 40 -0.95 -16.58 -24.21
C TYR A 40 -2.23 -17.23 -23.65
N ALA A 41 -3.29 -16.46 -23.41
CA ALA A 41 -4.55 -16.98 -22.90
C ALA A 41 -5.18 -17.98 -23.90
N ALA A 42 -5.12 -17.70 -25.19
CA ALA A 42 -5.61 -18.61 -26.25
C ALA A 42 -4.84 -19.95 -26.27
N GLU A 43 -3.52 -19.92 -26.11
CA GLU A 43 -2.67 -21.11 -25.96
C GLU A 43 -3.04 -21.95 -24.72
N GLN A 44 -3.54 -21.30 -23.69
CA GLN A 44 -3.99 -21.95 -22.44
C GLN A 44 -5.48 -22.35 -22.46
N GLY A 45 -6.13 -22.30 -23.63
CA GLY A 45 -7.53 -22.73 -23.80
C GLY A 45 -8.59 -21.64 -23.55
N CYS A 46 -8.19 -20.37 -23.44
CA CYS A 46 -9.06 -19.21 -23.30
C CYS A 46 -8.95 -18.28 -24.54
N PRO A 47 -9.59 -18.60 -25.65
CA PRO A 47 -9.46 -17.82 -26.90
C PRO A 47 -10.12 -16.44 -26.82
N GLU A 48 -11.11 -16.27 -25.94
CA GLU A 48 -11.78 -14.99 -25.68
C GLU A 48 -11.47 -14.50 -24.27
N LEU A 49 -10.40 -13.72 -24.14
CA LEU A 49 -9.98 -13.14 -22.87
C LEU A 49 -10.94 -12.02 -22.44
N ALA A 50 -11.68 -12.25 -21.35
CA ALA A 50 -12.50 -11.23 -20.73
C ALA A 50 -11.68 -10.37 -19.74
N SER A 51 -12.22 -9.21 -19.35
CA SER A 51 -11.52 -8.28 -18.44
C SER A 51 -11.21 -8.88 -17.08
N TRP A 52 -12.06 -9.77 -16.57
CA TRP A 52 -11.85 -10.47 -15.28
C TRP A 52 -10.81 -11.59 -15.36
N ASP A 53 -10.48 -12.11 -16.55
CA ASP A 53 -9.46 -13.14 -16.75
C ASP A 53 -8.05 -12.55 -16.84
N ALA A 54 -7.94 -11.26 -17.17
CA ALA A 54 -6.68 -10.58 -17.45
C ALA A 54 -5.68 -10.68 -16.30
N GLY A 55 -6.15 -10.59 -15.03
CA GLY A 55 -5.30 -10.73 -13.85
C GLY A 55 -4.70 -12.12 -13.73
N TYR A 56 -5.51 -13.17 -13.91
CA TYR A 56 -5.06 -14.55 -13.83
C TYR A 56 -4.03 -14.90 -14.92
N PHE A 57 -4.36 -14.64 -16.18
CA PHE A 57 -3.43 -14.93 -17.28
C PHE A 57 -2.20 -14.01 -17.27
N GLY A 58 -2.33 -12.80 -16.78
CA GLY A 58 -1.19 -11.90 -16.57
C GLY A 58 -0.18 -12.45 -15.57
N GLU A 59 -0.65 -13.02 -14.44
CA GLU A 59 0.22 -13.68 -13.48
C GLU A 59 0.88 -14.93 -14.07
N LYS A 60 0.11 -15.77 -14.76
CA LYS A 60 0.63 -16.97 -15.43
C LYS A 60 1.68 -16.67 -16.49
N LEU A 61 1.46 -15.64 -17.30
CA LEU A 61 2.43 -15.16 -18.29
C LEU A 61 3.71 -14.64 -17.61
N ARG A 62 3.58 -13.96 -16.47
CA ARG A 62 4.72 -13.49 -15.67
C ARG A 62 5.50 -14.67 -15.07
N GLU A 63 4.83 -15.67 -14.51
CA GLU A 63 5.45 -16.90 -14.02
C GLU A 63 6.24 -17.60 -15.14
N GLN A 64 5.66 -17.74 -16.32
CA GLN A 64 6.32 -18.37 -17.46
C GLN A 64 7.59 -17.60 -17.89
N ARG A 65 7.53 -16.28 -17.91
CA ARG A 65 8.65 -15.42 -18.38
C ARG A 65 9.78 -15.29 -17.41
N TYR A 66 9.47 -15.18 -16.13
CA TYR A 66 10.44 -14.82 -15.10
C TYR A 66 10.71 -15.94 -14.09
N SER A 67 9.98 -17.06 -14.18
CA SER A 67 10.07 -18.19 -13.25
C SER A 67 9.84 -17.81 -11.78
N VAL A 68 9.09 -16.73 -11.54
CA VAL A 68 8.78 -16.20 -10.21
C VAL A 68 7.29 -15.97 -10.10
N SER A 69 6.65 -16.58 -9.10
CA SER A 69 5.27 -16.30 -8.73
C SER A 69 5.18 -15.46 -7.47
N GLN A 70 4.13 -14.65 -7.35
CA GLN A 70 3.80 -13.92 -6.12
C GLN A 70 3.64 -14.89 -4.94
N GLU A 71 3.08 -16.06 -5.16
CA GLU A 71 2.87 -17.06 -4.11
C GLU A 71 4.20 -17.62 -3.58
N THR A 72 5.17 -17.90 -4.46
CA THR A 72 6.52 -18.31 -4.06
C THR A 72 7.23 -17.24 -3.24
N LEU A 73 7.04 -15.96 -3.60
CA LEU A 73 7.66 -14.85 -2.89
C LEU A 73 7.06 -14.63 -1.50
N ARG A 74 5.79 -14.95 -1.28
CA ARG A 74 5.11 -14.73 0.01
C ARG A 74 5.84 -15.38 1.19
N ALA A 75 6.44 -16.54 1.00
CA ALA A 75 7.18 -17.24 2.04
C ALA A 75 8.33 -16.41 2.65
N TYR A 76 8.85 -15.44 1.89
CA TYR A 76 9.92 -14.54 2.34
C TYR A 76 9.41 -13.32 3.10
N PHE A 77 8.10 -13.04 3.09
CA PHE A 77 7.47 -11.85 3.64
C PHE A 77 6.45 -12.14 4.76
N PRO A 78 6.85 -12.82 5.85
CA PRO A 78 6.01 -12.85 7.06
C PRO A 78 5.84 -11.41 7.57
N ILE A 79 4.62 -11.02 7.93
CA ILE A 79 4.29 -9.63 8.24
C ILE A 79 5.15 -9.03 9.36
N ASP A 80 5.42 -9.79 10.42
CA ASP A 80 6.25 -9.29 11.53
C ASP A 80 7.69 -9.00 11.10
N LYS A 81 8.24 -9.82 10.19
CA LYS A 81 9.56 -9.59 9.60
C LYS A 81 9.56 -8.35 8.71
N VAL A 82 8.51 -8.15 7.91
CA VAL A 82 8.36 -6.98 7.06
C VAL A 82 8.23 -5.71 7.89
N LEU A 83 7.42 -5.71 8.95
CA LEU A 83 7.28 -4.58 9.87
C LEU A 83 8.58 -4.24 10.57
N SER A 84 9.30 -5.25 11.07
CA SER A 84 10.62 -5.05 11.68
C SER A 84 11.63 -4.44 10.69
N GLY A 85 11.60 -4.88 9.44
CA GLY A 85 12.42 -4.32 8.36
C GLY A 85 12.05 -2.87 8.06
N LEU A 86 10.76 -2.58 7.94
CA LEU A 86 10.24 -1.23 7.72
C LEU A 86 10.71 -0.28 8.85
N PHE A 87 10.49 -0.66 10.10
CA PHE A 87 10.89 0.16 11.24
C PHE A 87 12.42 0.39 11.29
N THR A 88 13.20 -0.63 10.96
CA THR A 88 14.66 -0.50 10.87
C THR A 88 15.08 0.53 9.80
N ILE A 89 14.44 0.51 8.64
CA ILE A 89 14.73 1.46 7.56
C ILE A 89 14.33 2.87 7.97
N VAL A 90 13.12 3.05 8.49
CA VAL A 90 12.60 4.35 8.94
C VAL A 90 13.45 4.93 10.06
N GLN A 91 13.87 4.10 11.02
CA GLN A 91 14.78 4.50 12.09
C GLN A 91 16.14 4.99 11.56
N ARG A 92 16.72 4.28 10.58
CA ARG A 92 17.99 4.70 9.96
C ARG A 92 17.88 5.99 9.16
N LEU A 93 16.74 6.21 8.49
CA LEU A 93 16.52 7.40 7.66
C LEU A 93 16.23 8.65 8.50
N TYR A 94 15.47 8.51 9.57
CA TYR A 94 14.91 9.65 10.30
C TYR A 94 15.44 9.76 11.75
N GLY A 95 16.20 8.79 12.25
CA GLY A 95 16.74 8.82 13.62
C GLY A 95 15.66 8.68 14.70
N ILE A 96 14.50 8.10 14.36
CA ILE A 96 13.38 7.92 15.29
C ILE A 96 13.34 6.50 15.85
N GLU A 97 12.70 6.33 16.98
CA GLU A 97 12.40 5.03 17.60
C GLU A 97 10.91 4.74 17.46
N ILE A 98 10.58 3.49 17.09
CA ILE A 98 9.20 3.02 16.99
C ILE A 98 9.02 1.87 17.97
N ALA A 99 8.08 2.00 18.89
CA ALA A 99 7.78 0.99 19.91
C ALA A 99 6.29 0.64 19.89
N GLU A 100 5.97 -0.66 19.96
CA GLU A 100 4.59 -1.12 20.08
C GLU A 100 4.09 -0.92 21.50
N LEU A 101 2.92 -0.31 21.62
CA LEU A 101 2.20 -0.13 22.88
C LEU A 101 1.19 -1.27 23.09
N LYS A 102 1.00 -1.68 24.34
CA LYS A 102 0.04 -2.71 24.76
C LYS A 102 -0.95 -2.12 25.76
N GLY A 103 -2.08 -2.80 26.00
CA GLY A 103 -3.05 -2.41 27.00
C GLY A 103 -3.87 -1.19 26.66
N PHE A 104 -4.20 -0.99 25.38
CA PHE A 104 -5.08 0.06 24.88
C PHE A 104 -6.39 -0.52 24.34
N ASP A 105 -7.44 0.28 24.35
CA ASP A 105 -8.70 -0.07 23.70
C ASP A 105 -8.60 0.17 22.19
N ALA A 106 -9.04 -0.84 21.41
CA ALA A 106 -9.08 -0.78 19.96
C ALA A 106 -10.43 -1.27 19.45
N TRP A 107 -10.79 -0.86 18.24
CA TRP A 107 -12.02 -1.29 17.54
C TRP A 107 -11.96 -2.73 17.02
N HIS A 108 -10.78 -3.36 17.03
CA HIS A 108 -10.59 -4.76 16.64
C HIS A 108 -9.33 -5.34 17.30
N PRO A 109 -9.31 -6.64 17.69
CA PRO A 109 -8.16 -7.24 18.38
C PRO A 109 -6.86 -7.26 17.55
N ASP A 110 -6.94 -7.26 16.22
CA ASP A 110 -5.77 -7.25 15.33
C ASP A 110 -5.16 -5.85 15.12
N VAL A 111 -5.78 -4.81 15.67
CA VAL A 111 -5.25 -3.45 15.58
C VAL A 111 -4.06 -3.31 16.54
N ARG A 112 -2.97 -2.76 16.01
CA ARG A 112 -1.74 -2.52 16.76
C ARG A 112 -1.50 -1.02 16.90
N LEU A 113 -1.01 -0.59 18.04
CA LEU A 113 -0.67 0.82 18.31
C LEU A 113 0.84 0.95 18.50
N PHE A 114 1.40 1.95 17.86
CA PHE A 114 2.82 2.26 17.95
C PHE A 114 3.04 3.70 18.41
N GLU A 115 4.10 3.89 19.18
CA GLU A 115 4.61 5.21 19.59
C GLU A 115 5.88 5.52 18.81
N ILE A 116 5.98 6.77 18.36
CA ILE A 116 7.20 7.31 17.74
C ILE A 116 7.88 8.21 18.76
N LYS A 117 9.18 8.00 18.95
CA LYS A 117 10.05 8.86 19.74
C LYS A 117 11.22 9.38 18.92
N GLU A 118 11.63 10.59 19.19
CA GLU A 118 12.84 11.22 18.69
C GLU A 118 13.67 11.70 19.87
N ASN A 119 14.93 11.25 19.98
CA ASN A 119 15.80 11.54 21.11
C ASN A 119 15.15 11.23 22.49
N GLY A 120 14.39 10.10 22.56
CA GLY A 120 13.66 9.69 23.75
C GLY A 120 12.36 10.46 24.04
N GLN A 121 12.05 11.50 23.28
CA GLN A 121 10.83 12.30 23.45
C GLN A 121 9.70 11.79 22.55
N HIS A 122 8.48 11.76 23.08
CA HIS A 122 7.28 11.38 22.35
C HIS A 122 6.99 12.39 21.23
N VAL A 123 6.89 11.90 19.99
CA VAL A 123 6.58 12.68 18.79
C VAL A 123 5.15 12.46 18.31
N GLY A 124 4.68 11.21 18.30
CA GLY A 124 3.35 10.87 17.84
C GLY A 124 3.03 9.39 18.01
N ARG A 125 1.84 9.00 17.59
CA ARG A 125 1.36 7.62 17.59
C ARG A 125 0.69 7.28 16.29
N PHE A 126 0.65 5.99 15.96
CA PHE A 126 -0.14 5.51 14.84
C PHE A 126 -0.73 4.12 15.12
N PHE A 127 -1.91 3.91 14.58
CA PHE A 127 -2.57 2.61 14.57
C PHE A 127 -2.29 1.90 13.26
N PHE A 128 -1.99 0.61 13.34
CA PHE A 128 -2.00 -0.31 12.21
C PHE A 128 -3.25 -1.17 12.26
N ASP A 129 -4.11 -1.00 11.26
CA ASP A 129 -5.25 -1.85 10.98
C ASP A 129 -5.02 -2.55 9.64
N LEU A 130 -4.23 -3.63 9.67
CA LEU A 130 -3.59 -4.19 8.48
C LEU A 130 -4.42 -5.26 7.76
N TYR A 131 -5.36 -5.93 8.44
CA TYR A 131 -6.01 -7.12 7.88
C TYR A 131 -7.41 -6.85 7.35
N ALA A 132 -7.75 -7.59 6.28
CA ALA A 132 -9.11 -7.63 5.76
C ALA A 132 -10.06 -8.32 6.74
N ARG A 133 -11.30 -7.84 6.82
CA ARG A 133 -12.39 -8.46 7.56
C ARG A 133 -13.75 -8.02 7.03
N ALA A 134 -14.82 -8.66 7.46
CA ALA A 134 -16.18 -8.27 7.10
C ALA A 134 -16.46 -6.79 7.42
N ASN A 135 -17.15 -6.11 6.53
CA ASN A 135 -17.54 -4.70 6.63
C ASN A 135 -16.38 -3.67 6.66
N LYS A 136 -15.13 -4.11 6.47
CA LYS A 136 -14.01 -3.18 6.31
C LYS A 136 -13.92 -2.71 4.86
N ARG A 137 -13.75 -1.40 4.65
CA ARG A 137 -13.54 -0.82 3.33
C ARG A 137 -12.25 -1.37 2.71
N GLY A 138 -12.31 -1.80 1.44
CA GLY A 138 -11.16 -2.29 0.69
C GLY A 138 -10.17 -1.17 0.33
N GLY A 139 -8.94 -1.56 -0.04
CA GLY A 139 -7.85 -0.64 -0.36
C GLY A 139 -6.86 -0.47 0.79
N ALA A 140 -5.92 0.46 0.63
CA ALA A 140 -5.00 0.89 1.67
C ALA A 140 -4.97 2.42 1.71
N TRP A 141 -4.83 2.99 2.89
CA TRP A 141 -4.76 4.44 3.09
C TRP A 141 -4.22 4.80 4.46
N MET A 142 -3.63 5.98 4.55
CA MET A 142 -3.32 6.64 5.81
C MET A 142 -4.36 7.74 6.06
N ASP A 143 -4.79 7.90 7.31
CA ASP A 143 -5.70 8.95 7.74
C ASP A 143 -5.28 9.52 9.10
N GLY A 144 -5.44 10.84 9.26
CA GLY A 144 -5.15 11.54 10.49
C GLY A 144 -6.31 11.47 11.49
N ALA A 145 -6.12 10.80 12.61
CA ALA A 145 -7.09 10.81 13.70
C ALA A 145 -6.97 12.08 14.58
N ARG A 146 -5.76 12.64 14.68
CA ARG A 146 -5.48 13.84 15.46
C ARG A 146 -4.25 14.55 14.91
N ASP A 147 -4.40 15.83 14.62
CA ASP A 147 -3.30 16.64 14.08
C ASP A 147 -2.35 17.16 15.19
N ARG A 148 -1.09 17.38 14.82
CA ARG A 148 -0.14 18.10 15.66
C ARG A 148 -0.51 19.57 15.67
N ARG A 149 -0.85 20.09 16.85
CA ARG A 149 -1.18 21.51 17.03
C ARG A 149 -0.84 21.98 18.44
N ARG A 150 -0.71 23.27 18.61
CA ARG A 150 -0.69 23.90 19.94
C ARG A 150 -2.12 24.26 20.33
N THR A 151 -2.55 23.81 21.50
CA THR A 151 -3.88 24.13 22.04
C THR A 151 -3.94 25.58 22.51
N VAL A 152 -5.13 26.08 22.82
CA VAL A 152 -5.32 27.44 23.37
C VAL A 152 -4.54 27.67 24.67
N ASP A 153 -4.40 26.60 25.47
CA ASP A 153 -3.65 26.61 26.74
C ASP A 153 -2.13 26.45 26.56
N GLY A 154 -1.65 26.49 25.30
CA GLY A 154 -0.24 26.41 24.97
C GLY A 154 0.35 24.99 24.97
N VAL A 155 -0.44 23.97 25.26
CA VAL A 155 -0.01 22.56 25.28
C VAL A 155 0.17 22.04 23.86
N LEU A 156 1.27 21.34 23.60
CA LEU A 156 1.50 20.69 22.33
C LEU A 156 0.73 19.36 22.26
N GLN A 157 -0.27 19.30 21.40
CA GLN A 157 -0.99 18.09 21.07
C GLN A 157 -0.17 17.24 20.08
N SER A 158 0.14 16.00 20.45
CA SER A 158 0.83 15.06 19.56
C SER A 158 -0.11 14.48 18.52
N PRO A 159 0.36 14.22 17.28
CA PRO A 159 -0.43 13.63 16.23
C PRO A 159 -0.72 12.16 16.49
N VAL A 160 -1.85 11.70 15.95
CA VAL A 160 -2.21 10.30 15.87
C VAL A 160 -2.72 10.01 14.45
N ALA A 161 -2.17 9.00 13.81
CA ALA A 161 -2.58 8.56 12.48
C ALA A 161 -3.09 7.12 12.49
N ASN A 162 -3.86 6.77 11.48
CA ASN A 162 -4.28 5.41 11.18
C ASN A 162 -3.67 4.99 9.84
N LEU A 163 -3.00 3.85 9.80
CA LEU A 163 -2.60 3.20 8.57
C LEU A 163 -3.46 1.94 8.42
N VAL A 164 -4.26 1.92 7.37
CA VAL A 164 -5.26 0.89 7.11
C VAL A 164 -4.91 0.15 5.83
N CYS A 165 -4.84 -1.18 5.92
CA CYS A 165 -4.63 -2.07 4.78
C CYS A 165 -5.71 -3.16 4.76
N ASN A 166 -5.65 -4.03 3.76
CA ASN A 166 -6.54 -5.18 3.62
C ASN A 166 -5.75 -6.45 3.25
N PHE A 167 -4.67 -6.72 4.00
CA PHE A 167 -3.89 -7.94 3.82
C PHE A 167 -4.66 -9.17 4.29
N THR A 168 -4.33 -10.32 3.72
CA THR A 168 -4.89 -11.59 4.19
C THR A 168 -4.44 -11.85 5.63
N PRO A 169 -5.35 -12.10 6.57
CA PRO A 169 -4.98 -12.40 7.95
C PRO A 169 -4.24 -13.74 8.07
N ALA A 170 -3.65 -13.98 9.23
CA ALA A 170 -3.09 -15.28 9.58
C ALA A 170 -4.16 -16.38 9.56
N ASP A 171 -3.80 -17.58 9.14
CA ASP A 171 -4.70 -18.72 9.12
C ASP A 171 -4.12 -19.85 10.00
N SER A 172 -4.96 -20.39 10.89
CA SER A 172 -4.76 -21.66 11.62
C SER A 172 -3.34 -21.85 12.17
N GLY A 173 -2.79 -20.85 12.83
CA GLY A 173 -1.46 -20.92 13.47
C GLY A 173 -0.26 -20.64 12.53
N LYS A 174 -0.52 -20.28 11.26
CA LYS A 174 0.53 -19.80 10.33
C LYS A 174 0.57 -18.27 10.34
N PRO A 175 1.76 -17.64 10.28
CA PRO A 175 1.86 -16.20 10.23
C PRO A 175 1.21 -15.63 8.94
N ALA A 176 0.68 -14.43 9.02
CA ALA A 176 0.24 -13.72 7.83
C ALA A 176 1.44 -13.46 6.91
N LEU A 177 1.31 -13.84 5.65
CA LEU A 177 2.34 -13.68 4.62
C LEU A 177 1.88 -12.61 3.61
N LEU A 178 2.71 -11.62 3.37
CA LEU A 178 2.46 -10.59 2.36
C LEU A 178 2.90 -11.06 0.98
N SER A 179 2.16 -10.67 -0.06
CA SER A 179 2.70 -10.67 -1.41
C SER A 179 3.74 -9.56 -1.57
N HIS A 180 4.55 -9.60 -2.62
CA HIS A 180 5.44 -8.48 -2.94
C HIS A 180 4.66 -7.16 -3.10
N ASP A 181 3.50 -7.20 -3.76
CA ASP A 181 2.63 -6.02 -3.90
C ASP A 181 2.11 -5.53 -2.55
N GLY A 182 1.82 -6.45 -1.61
CA GLY A 182 1.47 -6.10 -0.23
C GLY A 182 2.60 -5.41 0.52
N VAL A 183 3.85 -5.85 0.35
CA VAL A 183 5.02 -5.16 0.89
C VAL A 183 5.15 -3.76 0.29
N THR A 184 5.05 -3.64 -1.04
CA THR A 184 5.11 -2.35 -1.74
C THR A 184 4.02 -1.40 -1.22
N THR A 185 2.79 -1.88 -1.05
CA THR A 185 1.68 -1.11 -0.48
C THR A 185 2.00 -0.61 0.91
N LEU A 186 2.49 -1.48 1.80
CA LEU A 186 2.82 -1.11 3.18
C LEU A 186 3.93 -0.05 3.26
N PHE A 187 4.90 -0.10 2.35
CA PHE A 187 6.01 0.87 2.30
C PHE A 187 5.63 2.19 1.61
N HIS A 188 4.54 2.19 0.85
CA HIS A 188 4.03 3.39 0.16
C HIS A 188 3.17 4.25 1.09
N GLU A 189 2.31 3.63 1.91
CA GLU A 189 1.42 4.30 2.87
C GLU A 189 2.19 4.77 4.12
#